data_db21824f36e624bb47eb0c36e6b5efc8
#
_entry.id   db21824f36e624bb47eb0c36e6b5efc8
#
_cell.length_a   1.000
_cell.length_b   1.000
_cell.length_c   1.000
_cell.angle_alpha   90.00
_cell.angle_beta   90.00
_cell.angle_gamma   90.00
#
_symmetry.space_group_name_H-M   'P 1'
#
loop_
_entity.id
_entity.type
_entity.pdbx_description
1 polymer ?
#
loop_
_entity_poly.entity_id
_entity_poly.type
_entity_poly.pdbx_seq_one_letter_code
_entity_poly.pdbx_strand_id
1 'polypeptide(L)'
;MNLPALILSFSLLLVAMTLHEFAHAWAAYKFGDQTARLSGRLTLNPLAHIDPVGTVIIPLLFFFSTGGRFVFGAAKPVPINYGMLKNPARDVVFIGASGPLVNIAAACASAAVIRLV
;
A
#
# COMPACT_ATOMS: atom_id res chain seq x y z
N MET A 1 7.29 2.81 -26.49
CA MET A 1 6.97 2.49 -25.08
C MET A 1 6.26 1.18 -24.98
N ASN A 2 6.59 0.39 -23.96
CA ASN A 2 6.24 -1.01 -23.88
C ASN A 2 4.97 -1.21 -23.04
N LEU A 3 3.86 -1.60 -23.68
CA LEU A 3 2.58 -1.84 -22.98
C LEU A 3 2.67 -2.96 -21.92
N PRO A 4 3.32 -4.10 -22.17
CA PRO A 4 3.50 -5.11 -21.14
C PRO A 4 4.23 -4.60 -19.90
N ALA A 5 5.24 -3.75 -20.07
CA ALA A 5 5.96 -3.14 -18.95
C ALA A 5 5.06 -2.20 -18.14
N LEU A 6 4.20 -1.44 -18.82
CA LEU A 6 3.23 -0.57 -18.15
C LEU A 6 2.24 -1.38 -17.31
N ILE A 7 1.68 -2.44 -17.89
CA ILE A 7 0.72 -3.31 -17.20
C ILE A 7 1.37 -3.96 -15.98
N LEU A 8 2.59 -4.48 -16.14
CA LEU A 8 3.31 -5.10 -15.04
C LEU A 8 3.61 -4.10 -13.92
N SER A 9 4.08 -2.90 -14.27
CA SER A 9 4.40 -1.86 -13.29
C SER A 9 3.17 -1.44 -12.49
N PHE A 10 2.04 -1.23 -13.15
CA PHE A 10 0.79 -0.91 -12.47
C PHE A 10 0.29 -2.03 -11.59
N SER A 11 0.40 -3.28 -12.06
CA SER A 11 -0.03 -4.45 -11.27
C SER A 11 0.80 -4.56 -9.99
N LEU A 12 2.11 -4.41 -10.08
CA LEU A 12 3.01 -4.46 -8.93
C LEU A 12 2.74 -3.30 -7.97
N LEU A 13 2.49 -2.11 -8.50
CA LEU A 13 2.13 -0.94 -7.69
C LEU A 13 0.85 -1.19 -6.92
N LEU A 14 -0.19 -1.73 -7.57
CA LEU A 14 -1.47 -2.02 -6.93
C LEU A 14 -1.33 -3.06 -5.83
N VAL A 15 -0.55 -4.11 -6.07
CA VAL A 15 -0.31 -5.15 -5.06
C VAL A 15 0.43 -4.57 -3.86
N ALA A 16 1.53 -3.87 -4.11
CA ALA A 16 2.34 -3.26 -3.03
C ALA A 16 1.53 -2.25 -2.22
N MET A 17 0.78 -1.41 -2.89
CA MET A 17 -0.08 -0.40 -2.28
C MET A 17 -1.18 -1.05 -1.43
N THR A 18 -1.83 -2.09 -1.95
CA THR A 18 -2.90 -2.79 -1.25
C THR A 18 -2.40 -3.43 0.03
N LEU A 19 -1.25 -4.11 -0.03
CA LEU A 19 -0.63 -4.71 1.15
C LEU A 19 -0.24 -3.66 2.18
N HIS A 20 0.34 -2.55 1.72
CA HIS A 20 0.78 -1.45 2.56
C HIS A 20 -0.42 -0.83 3.33
N GLU A 21 -1.48 -0.49 2.61
CA GLU A 21 -2.65 0.14 3.22
C GLU A 21 -3.45 -0.84 4.08
N PHE A 22 -3.56 -2.09 3.66
CA PHE A 22 -4.17 -3.12 4.49
C PHE A 22 -3.42 -3.28 5.82
N ALA A 23 -2.08 -3.26 5.78
CA ALA A 23 -1.26 -3.37 6.98
C ALA A 23 -1.52 -2.24 7.96
N HIS A 24 -1.62 -0.99 7.48
CA HIS A 24 -1.98 0.16 8.32
C HIS A 24 -3.36 -0.02 8.96
N ALA A 25 -4.34 -0.42 8.18
CA ALA A 25 -5.71 -0.64 8.67
C ALA A 25 -5.76 -1.76 9.71
N TRP A 26 -5.06 -2.86 9.45
CA TRP A 26 -5.01 -4.00 10.35
C TRP A 26 -4.30 -3.67 11.67
N ALA A 27 -3.16 -2.97 11.59
CA ALA A 27 -2.44 -2.55 12.79
C ALA A 27 -3.28 -1.58 13.63
N ALA A 28 -3.93 -0.61 13.00
CA ALA A 28 -4.84 0.31 13.70
C ALA A 28 -5.97 -0.47 14.40
N TYR A 29 -6.56 -1.42 13.72
CA TYR A 29 -7.62 -2.27 14.28
C TYR A 29 -7.11 -3.05 15.51
N LYS A 30 -5.93 -3.63 15.43
CA LYS A 30 -5.33 -4.38 16.54
C LYS A 30 -5.04 -3.51 17.76
N PHE A 31 -4.72 -2.23 17.55
CA PHE A 31 -4.46 -1.30 18.64
C PHE A 31 -5.72 -0.55 19.14
N GLY A 32 -6.89 -0.93 18.67
CA GLY A 32 -8.16 -0.45 19.18
C GLY A 32 -8.89 0.57 18.30
N ASP A 33 -8.30 0.98 17.19
CA ASP A 33 -8.94 1.93 16.26
C ASP A 33 -9.70 1.18 15.17
N GLN A 34 -11.02 1.26 15.20
CA GLN A 34 -11.88 0.59 14.23
C GLN A 34 -12.27 1.48 13.05
N THR A 35 -11.75 2.69 12.95
CA THR A 35 -12.13 3.67 11.92
C THR A 35 -11.92 3.12 10.51
N ALA A 36 -10.76 2.55 10.24
CA ALA A 36 -10.45 1.99 8.92
C ALA A 36 -11.35 0.79 8.60
N ARG A 37 -11.61 -0.08 9.57
CA ARG A 37 -12.50 -1.23 9.41
C ARG A 37 -13.92 -0.80 9.06
N LEU A 38 -14.46 0.17 9.80
CA LEU A 38 -15.82 0.66 9.58
C LEU A 38 -15.94 1.44 8.27
N SER A 39 -14.84 1.99 7.77
CA SER A 39 -14.80 2.68 6.47
C SER A 39 -14.61 1.74 5.28
N GLY A 40 -14.58 0.42 5.51
CA GLY A 40 -14.38 -0.57 4.45
C GLY A 40 -12.94 -0.66 3.95
N ARG A 41 -11.97 -0.14 4.70
CA ARG A 41 -10.57 -0.07 4.30
C ARG A 41 -9.73 -1.25 4.81
N LEU A 42 -10.28 -2.08 5.69
CA LEU A 42 -9.63 -3.31 6.18
C LEU A 42 -9.91 -4.44 5.19
N THR A 43 -9.32 -4.34 4.01
CA THR A 43 -9.54 -5.26 2.91
C THR A 43 -8.32 -5.34 2.00
N LEU A 44 -8.15 -6.48 1.35
CA LEU A 44 -7.14 -6.70 0.30
C LEU A 44 -7.68 -6.35 -1.09
N ASN A 45 -8.90 -5.83 -1.20
CA ASN A 45 -9.44 -5.36 -2.46
C ASN A 45 -8.77 -4.04 -2.85
N PRO A 46 -7.99 -4.00 -3.96
CA PRO A 46 -7.28 -2.78 -4.34
C PRO A 46 -8.20 -1.59 -4.62
N LEU A 47 -9.44 -1.83 -5.01
CA LEU A 47 -10.40 -0.76 -5.32
C LEU A 47 -10.69 0.14 -4.11
N ALA A 48 -10.59 -0.41 -2.90
CA ALA A 48 -10.80 0.37 -1.67
C ALA A 48 -9.66 1.36 -1.38
N HIS A 49 -8.50 1.20 -2.03
CA HIS A 49 -7.29 1.97 -1.77
C HIS A 49 -6.90 2.89 -2.92
N ILE A 50 -7.68 2.91 -4.00
CA ILE A 50 -7.37 3.70 -5.19
C ILE A 50 -7.74 5.16 -4.95
N ASP A 51 -6.77 6.05 -5.20
CA ASP A 51 -6.98 7.48 -5.36
C ASP A 51 -6.79 7.82 -6.84
N PRO A 52 -7.79 8.39 -7.53
CA PRO A 52 -7.69 8.64 -8.98
C PRO A 52 -6.44 9.41 -9.40
N VAL A 53 -6.03 10.41 -8.63
CA VAL A 53 -4.83 11.20 -8.96
C VAL A 53 -3.57 10.45 -8.56
N GLY A 54 -3.46 10.04 -7.28
CA GLY A 54 -2.23 9.44 -6.76
C GLY A 54 -1.94 8.05 -7.29
N THR A 55 -2.98 7.27 -7.57
CA THR A 55 -2.82 5.87 -7.99
C THR A 55 -2.81 5.69 -9.50
N VAL A 56 -3.45 6.58 -10.25
CA VAL A 56 -3.58 6.46 -11.71
C VAL A 56 -2.79 7.53 -12.43
N ILE A 57 -3.08 8.80 -12.19
CA ILE A 57 -2.52 9.90 -12.97
C ILE A 57 -1.01 10.06 -12.71
N ILE A 58 -0.59 10.10 -11.46
CA ILE A 58 0.82 10.27 -11.10
C ILE A 58 1.69 9.12 -11.59
N PRO A 59 1.33 7.84 -11.41
CA PRO A 59 2.10 6.74 -11.99
C PRO A 59 2.23 6.82 -13.50
N LEU A 60 1.17 7.19 -14.21
CA LEU A 60 1.22 7.37 -15.67
C LEU A 60 2.19 8.47 -16.07
N LEU A 61 2.16 9.61 -15.38
CA LEU A 61 3.08 10.71 -15.64
C LEU A 61 4.54 10.29 -15.45
N PHE A 62 4.85 9.59 -14.36
CA PHE A 62 6.20 9.09 -14.11
C PHE A 62 6.64 8.06 -15.14
N PHE A 63 5.74 7.15 -15.50
CA PHE A 63 6.06 6.13 -16.50
C PHE A 63 6.42 6.75 -17.84
N PHE A 64 5.59 7.67 -18.34
CA PHE A 64 5.82 8.31 -19.63
C PHE A 64 6.99 9.30 -19.59
N SER A 65 7.16 10.04 -18.50
CA SER A 65 8.26 11.01 -18.34
C SER A 65 9.64 10.35 -18.31
N THR A 66 9.72 9.13 -17.78
CA THR A 66 10.99 8.40 -17.61
C THR A 66 11.23 7.37 -18.69
N GLY A 67 10.36 7.28 -19.69
CA GLY A 67 10.47 6.26 -20.74
C GLY A 67 10.26 4.84 -20.24
N GLY A 68 9.45 4.66 -19.19
CA GLY A 68 9.16 3.35 -18.62
C GLY A 68 10.15 2.87 -17.57
N ARG A 69 11.10 3.73 -17.17
CA ARG A 69 12.13 3.36 -16.18
C ARG A 69 11.64 3.40 -14.76
N PHE A 70 10.64 4.22 -14.48
CA PHE A 70 10.26 4.55 -13.12
C PHE A 70 8.76 4.75 -13.02
N VAL A 71 8.16 4.14 -11.98
CA VAL A 71 6.74 4.35 -11.62
C VAL A 71 6.68 4.70 -10.14
N PHE A 72 5.97 5.79 -9.84
CA PHE A 72 5.75 6.24 -8.48
C PHE A 72 4.30 6.65 -8.33
N GLY A 73 3.69 6.31 -7.21
CA GLY A 73 2.31 6.66 -6.95
C GLY A 73 1.97 6.52 -5.48
N ALA A 74 0.76 6.93 -5.12
CA ALA A 74 0.26 6.90 -3.77
C ALA A 74 -1.16 6.35 -3.72
N ALA A 75 -1.47 5.65 -2.64
CA ALA A 75 -2.81 5.17 -2.35
C ALA A 75 -3.63 6.24 -1.64
N LYS A 76 -4.93 6.03 -1.59
CA LYS A 76 -5.83 6.80 -0.72
C LYS A 76 -5.46 6.49 0.74
N PRO A 77 -5.13 7.49 1.58
CA PRO A 77 -4.69 7.25 2.95
C PRO A 77 -5.74 6.54 3.79
N VAL A 78 -5.28 5.65 4.68
CA VAL A 78 -6.15 4.97 5.64
C VAL A 78 -6.52 5.96 6.75
N PRO A 79 -7.82 6.12 7.05
CA PRO A 79 -8.24 7.00 8.14
C PRO A 79 -7.88 6.38 9.50
N ILE A 80 -7.27 7.18 10.37
CA ILE A 80 -6.85 6.76 11.72
C ILE A 80 -7.38 7.76 12.73
N ASN A 81 -8.04 7.26 13.77
CA ASN A 81 -8.47 8.05 14.90
C ASN A 81 -7.55 7.79 16.09
N TYR A 82 -6.61 8.68 16.32
CA TYR A 82 -5.59 8.52 17.37
C TYR A 82 -6.18 8.46 18.77
N GLY A 83 -7.36 9.05 18.99
CA GLY A 83 -8.04 9.01 20.26
C GLY A 83 -8.57 7.63 20.66
N MET A 84 -8.71 6.71 19.69
CA MET A 84 -9.13 5.34 19.93
C MET A 84 -7.98 4.38 20.22
N LEU A 85 -6.73 4.80 20.01
CA LEU A 85 -5.56 3.96 20.26
C LEU A 85 -5.31 3.83 21.75
N LYS A 86 -4.98 2.62 22.20
CA LYS A 86 -4.72 2.33 23.62
C LYS A 86 -3.48 3.05 24.14
N ASN A 87 -2.45 3.14 23.34
CA ASN A 87 -1.21 3.86 23.65
C ASN A 87 -0.78 4.65 22.42
N PRO A 88 -1.35 5.87 22.21
CA PRO A 88 -1.19 6.58 20.94
C PRO A 88 0.24 6.82 20.52
N ALA A 89 1.13 7.20 21.45
CA ALA A 89 2.51 7.51 21.13
C ALA A 89 3.28 6.32 20.56
N ARG A 90 3.08 5.12 21.14
CA ARG A 90 3.70 3.90 20.69
C ARG A 90 2.97 3.32 19.47
N ASP A 91 1.65 3.29 19.52
CA ASP A 91 0.84 2.60 18.52
C ASP A 91 0.94 3.29 17.14
N VAL A 92 1.04 4.62 17.11
CA VAL A 92 1.28 5.38 15.88
C VAL A 92 2.57 4.94 15.19
N VAL A 93 3.62 4.68 15.95
CA VAL A 93 4.91 4.20 15.40
C VAL A 93 4.75 2.83 14.76
N PHE A 94 4.07 1.90 15.45
CA PHE A 94 3.83 0.55 14.91
C PHE A 94 2.93 0.57 13.69
N ILE A 95 1.86 1.39 13.71
CA ILE A 95 0.98 1.54 12.55
C ILE A 95 1.77 2.09 11.35
N GLY A 96 2.55 3.14 11.57
CA GLY A 96 3.36 3.73 10.51
C GLY A 96 4.39 2.77 9.94
N ALA A 97 5.01 1.94 10.77
CA ALA A 97 6.01 0.97 10.34
C ALA A 97 5.39 -0.25 9.64
N SER A 98 4.14 -0.59 9.93
CA SER A 98 3.50 -1.82 9.42
C SER A 98 3.40 -1.87 7.89
N GLY A 99 3.11 -0.74 7.25
CA GLY A 99 3.04 -0.67 5.79
C GLY A 99 4.36 -1.02 5.11
N PRO A 100 5.44 -0.29 5.38
CA PRO A 100 6.76 -0.61 4.84
C PRO A 100 7.24 -2.02 5.20
N LEU A 101 7.01 -2.47 6.43
CA LEU A 101 7.43 -3.81 6.87
C LEU A 101 6.74 -4.92 6.07
N VAL A 102 5.45 -4.81 5.80
CA VAL A 102 4.72 -5.78 4.97
C VAL A 102 5.27 -5.79 3.55
N ASN A 103 5.58 -4.63 2.99
CA ASN A 103 6.15 -4.54 1.64
C ASN A 103 7.54 -5.19 1.58
N ILE A 104 8.38 -4.98 2.59
CA ILE A 104 9.68 -5.63 2.69
C ILE A 104 9.52 -7.15 2.80
N ALA A 105 8.60 -7.62 3.64
CA ALA A 105 8.31 -9.04 3.80
C ALA A 105 7.84 -9.67 2.48
N ALA A 106 6.95 -8.98 1.75
CA ALA A 106 6.47 -9.44 0.44
C ALA A 106 7.60 -9.51 -0.59
N ALA A 107 8.49 -8.52 -0.59
CA ALA A 107 9.66 -8.50 -1.47
C ALA A 107 10.60 -9.68 -1.17
N CYS A 108 10.88 -9.93 0.10
CA CYS A 108 11.71 -11.06 0.53
C CYS A 108 11.07 -12.40 0.16
N ALA A 109 9.77 -12.55 0.37
CA ALA A 109 9.05 -13.77 -0.01
C ALA A 109 9.09 -14.00 -1.52
N SER A 110 8.92 -12.95 -2.31
CA SER A 110 9.01 -13.02 -3.77
C SER A 110 10.40 -13.44 -4.24
N ALA A 111 11.44 -12.88 -3.63
CA ALA A 111 12.82 -13.23 -3.95
C ALA A 111 13.11 -14.70 -3.62
N ALA A 112 12.59 -15.19 -2.50
CA ALA A 112 12.74 -16.61 -2.11
C ALA A 112 12.04 -17.53 -3.11
N VAL A 113 10.84 -17.19 -3.55
CA VAL A 113 10.10 -17.97 -4.57
C VAL A 113 10.87 -18.01 -5.89
N ILE A 114 11.40 -16.87 -6.33
CA ILE A 114 12.18 -16.80 -7.58
C ILE A 114 13.39 -17.73 -7.50
N ARG A 115 14.05 -17.83 -6.36
CA ARG A 115 15.20 -18.73 -6.17
C ARG A 115 14.84 -20.20 -6.20
N LEU A 116 13.60 -20.55 -5.83
CA LEU A 116 13.14 -21.94 -5.80
C LEU A 116 12.64 -22.42 -7.17
N VAL A 117 12.34 -21.49 -8.05
CA VAL A 117 11.89 -21.76 -9.43
C VAL A 117 13.08 -21.70 -10.40
#